data_04116e8d77828d47d78f38fdec38e065
#
_entry.id   04116e8d77828d47d78f38fdec38e065
#
_cell.length_a   1.000
_cell.length_b   1.000
_cell.length_c   1.000
_cell.angle_alpha   90.00
_cell.angle_beta   90.00
_cell.angle_gamma   90.00
#
_symmetry.space_group_name_H-M   'P 1'
#
loop_
_entity.id
_entity.type
_entity.pdbx_description
1 polymer ?
#
loop_
_entity_poly.entity_id
_entity_poly.type
_entity_poly.pdbx_seq_one_letter_code
_entity_poly.pdbx_strand_id
1 'polypeptide(L)'
;RGLVGSEMCIRDSCEAGDHVVCAAKVYGGTSNLLAVTLKRFGIETTLVDQDAPAEELEKAFQPNTKAVFAETISNPAGVVLDIDKFVKLAHEHGVPMICDNTFATPINCRPFEFGVDIVTHSTTKYMDGHAMALGGAIVDSGNFDWDAHADKFPGLTTPDESYHGVIYTQKFGKKAYITKATAQLMRDMGACQSPQNAFLTNVGLETLHLRVERHCRNAEKVAEFLKNHPKVAWVEYAGLADSKYHALAEKYMPNGTCGVCLLYTSDAADEE
;
A
#
# COMPACT_ATOMS: atom_id res chain seq x y z
N ARG A 1 -8.54 1.71 -12.27
CA ARG A 1 -8.29 0.47 -12.97
C ARG A 1 -7.14 -0.34 -12.37
N GLY A 2 -6.66 -0.29 -11.27
CA GLY A 2 -5.65 -0.96 -10.47
C GLY A 2 -5.73 -0.49 -9.03
N LEU A 3 -6.71 0.36 -8.72
CA LEU A 3 -6.90 1.01 -7.43
C LEU A 3 -8.00 0.35 -6.57
N VAL A 4 -8.57 -0.77 -7.02
CA VAL A 4 -9.74 -1.40 -6.36
C VAL A 4 -9.47 -1.69 -4.88
N GLY A 5 -8.26 -2.16 -4.52
CA GLY A 5 -7.90 -2.40 -3.14
C GLY A 5 -7.74 -1.11 -2.33
N SER A 6 -6.89 -0.19 -2.81
CA SER A 6 -6.57 1.06 -2.09
C SER A 6 -7.79 1.99 -1.95
N GLU A 7 -8.63 2.08 -2.97
CA GLU A 7 -9.85 2.89 -2.93
C GLU A 7 -10.82 2.38 -1.86
N MET A 8 -11.05 1.07 -1.83
CA MET A 8 -11.97 0.48 -0.87
C MET A 8 -11.48 0.62 0.56
N CYS A 9 -10.22 0.33 0.85
CA CYS A 9 -9.73 0.37 2.23
C CYS A 9 -9.78 1.80 2.83
N ILE A 10 -9.59 2.84 2.02
CA ILE A 10 -9.72 4.22 2.49
C ILE A 10 -11.19 4.56 2.73
N ARG A 11 -12.11 4.16 1.84
CA ARG A 11 -13.54 4.40 2.01
C ARG A 11 -14.15 3.63 3.19
N ASP A 12 -13.58 2.47 3.55
CA ASP A 12 -13.97 1.72 4.74
C ASP A 12 -13.61 2.43 6.03
N SER A 13 -12.54 3.21 5.99
CA SER A 13 -11.99 3.89 7.17
C SER A 13 -12.41 5.36 7.27
N CYS A 14 -12.84 5.99 6.16
CA CYS A 14 -13.05 7.43 6.06
C CYS A 14 -14.41 7.81 5.50
N GLU A 15 -14.98 8.88 6.07
CA GLU A 15 -16.19 9.53 5.62
C GLU A 15 -15.91 11.00 5.22
N ALA A 16 -16.92 11.71 4.73
CA ALA A 16 -16.79 13.14 4.46
C ALA A 16 -16.44 13.91 5.73
N GLY A 17 -15.40 14.71 5.68
CA GLY A 17 -14.84 15.43 6.82
C GLY A 17 -13.63 14.76 7.45
N ASP A 18 -13.27 13.55 7.02
CA ASP A 18 -12.10 12.82 7.53
C ASP A 18 -10.82 13.17 6.78
N HIS A 19 -9.70 12.78 7.38
CA HIS A 19 -8.36 13.08 6.90
C HIS A 19 -7.49 11.81 6.84
N VAL A 20 -6.59 11.76 5.84
CA VAL A 20 -5.61 10.69 5.65
C VAL A 20 -4.20 11.28 5.58
N VAL A 21 -3.24 10.69 6.27
CA VAL A 21 -1.81 10.95 6.06
C VAL A 21 -1.28 9.95 5.04
N CYS A 22 -0.67 10.43 3.96
CA CYS A 22 -0.15 9.56 2.90
C CYS A 22 1.30 9.90 2.56
N ALA A 23 2.12 8.88 2.38
CA ALA A 23 3.46 9.05 1.83
C ALA A 23 3.39 9.70 0.43
N ALA A 24 4.23 10.70 0.16
CA ALA A 24 4.17 11.46 -1.08
C ALA A 24 4.65 10.65 -2.30
N LYS A 25 5.60 9.75 -2.08
CA LYS A 25 6.17 8.92 -3.16
C LYS A 25 5.40 7.60 -3.25
N VAL A 26 4.14 7.65 -3.67
CA VAL A 26 3.30 6.50 -3.98
C VAL A 26 2.94 6.49 -5.47
N TYR A 27 2.36 5.40 -5.95
CA TYR A 27 1.88 5.30 -7.32
C TYR A 27 1.01 6.50 -7.73
N GLY A 28 1.26 7.06 -8.91
CA GLY A 28 0.60 8.30 -9.36
C GLY A 28 -0.93 8.23 -9.35
N GLY A 29 -1.51 7.05 -9.63
CA GLY A 29 -2.96 6.83 -9.52
C GLY A 29 -3.45 6.94 -8.07
N THR A 30 -2.70 6.43 -7.10
CA THR A 30 -3.00 6.52 -5.66
C THR A 30 -2.88 7.98 -5.19
N SER A 31 -1.82 8.67 -5.59
CA SER A 31 -1.64 10.09 -5.27
C SER A 31 -2.79 10.94 -5.81
N ASN A 32 -3.17 10.73 -7.09
CA ASN A 32 -4.31 11.43 -7.68
C ASN A 32 -5.65 11.07 -7.01
N LEU A 33 -5.84 9.79 -6.65
CA LEU A 33 -7.04 9.35 -5.93
C LEU A 33 -7.18 10.12 -4.62
N LEU A 34 -6.15 10.13 -3.80
CA LEU A 34 -6.14 10.74 -2.48
C LEU A 34 -6.21 12.27 -2.55
N ALA A 35 -5.31 12.89 -3.28
CA ALA A 35 -5.19 14.36 -3.27
C ALA A 35 -6.27 15.08 -4.09
N VAL A 36 -6.89 14.42 -5.08
CA VAL A 36 -7.83 15.06 -6.01
C VAL A 36 -9.21 14.44 -5.97
N THR A 37 -9.30 13.11 -6.14
CA THR A 37 -10.60 12.45 -6.31
C THR A 37 -11.35 12.38 -4.99
N LEU A 38 -10.73 11.90 -3.92
CA LEU A 38 -11.38 11.76 -2.61
C LEU A 38 -11.69 13.10 -1.96
N LYS A 39 -10.93 14.14 -2.28
CA LYS A 39 -11.25 15.52 -1.88
C LYS A 39 -12.64 15.96 -2.34
N ARG A 40 -13.09 15.50 -3.51
CA ARG A 40 -14.47 15.77 -4.02
C ARG A 40 -15.55 15.07 -3.19
N PHE A 41 -15.18 14.05 -2.42
CA PHE A 41 -16.06 13.36 -1.48
C PHE A 41 -15.87 13.82 -0.05
N GLY A 42 -15.12 14.92 0.15
CA GLY A 42 -14.92 15.53 1.45
C GLY A 42 -13.84 14.88 2.31
N ILE A 43 -13.02 13.97 1.74
CA ILE A 43 -11.89 13.35 2.44
C ILE A 43 -10.62 14.14 2.08
N GLU A 44 -9.96 14.69 3.08
CA GLU A 44 -8.73 15.47 2.90
C GLU A 44 -7.50 14.57 3.08
N THR A 45 -6.39 14.93 2.42
CA THR A 45 -5.14 14.18 2.50
C THR A 45 -3.95 15.11 2.66
N THR A 46 -3.07 14.79 3.61
CA THR A 46 -1.74 15.40 3.72
C THR A 46 -0.69 14.45 3.17
N LEU A 47 0.03 14.89 2.14
CA LEU A 47 1.17 14.15 1.57
C LEU A 47 2.43 14.49 2.37
N VAL A 48 3.15 13.46 2.83
CA VAL A 48 4.36 13.61 3.64
C VAL A 48 5.57 12.99 2.94
N ASP A 49 6.75 13.60 3.09
CA ASP A 49 7.99 12.94 2.67
C ASP A 49 8.29 11.79 3.63
N GLN A 50 8.22 10.56 3.15
CA GLN A 50 8.45 9.37 3.97
C GLN A 50 9.87 9.25 4.52
N ASP A 51 10.84 9.99 3.96
CA ASP A 51 12.21 10.05 4.45
C ASP A 51 12.38 11.07 5.61
N ALA A 52 11.36 11.90 5.86
CA ALA A 52 11.39 12.90 6.94
C ALA A 52 11.50 12.25 8.33
N PRO A 53 12.08 12.96 9.32
CA PRO A 53 12.08 12.54 10.71
C PRO A 53 10.64 12.39 11.27
N ALA A 54 10.48 11.54 12.30
CA ALA A 54 9.18 11.27 12.90
C ALA A 54 8.49 12.54 13.41
N GLU A 55 9.24 13.47 14.02
CA GLU A 55 8.73 14.73 14.56
C GLU A 55 8.16 15.67 13.47
N GLU A 56 8.62 15.50 12.23
CA GLU A 56 8.07 16.25 11.10
C GLU A 56 6.81 15.55 10.54
N LEU A 57 6.84 14.24 10.43
CA LEU A 57 5.69 13.44 10.02
C LEU A 57 4.50 13.61 10.97
N GLU A 58 4.76 13.70 12.26
CA GLU A 58 3.75 13.87 13.31
C GLU A 58 2.90 15.15 13.08
N LYS A 59 3.49 16.22 12.55
CA LYS A 59 2.77 17.49 12.26
C LYS A 59 1.69 17.34 11.20
N ALA A 60 1.70 16.26 10.42
CA ALA A 60 0.68 16.00 9.42
C ALA A 60 -0.61 15.43 10.01
N PHE A 61 -0.57 14.92 11.24
CA PHE A 61 -1.75 14.35 11.88
C PHE A 61 -2.70 15.43 12.38
N GLN A 62 -3.98 15.21 12.15
CA GLN A 62 -5.09 16.08 12.55
C GLN A 62 -6.04 15.30 13.47
N PRO A 63 -6.90 15.99 14.26
CA PRO A 63 -7.86 15.29 15.11
C PRO A 63 -8.80 14.33 14.36
N ASN A 64 -9.11 14.66 13.11
CA ASN A 64 -9.94 13.87 12.21
C ASN A 64 -9.14 12.91 11.30
N THR A 65 -7.84 12.69 11.56
CA THR A 65 -7.07 11.66 10.84
C THR A 65 -7.62 10.28 11.18
N LYS A 66 -7.88 9.47 10.13
CA LYS A 66 -8.47 8.12 10.22
C LYS A 66 -7.56 7.01 9.73
N ALA A 67 -6.56 7.33 8.92
CA ALA A 67 -5.64 6.31 8.41
C ALA A 67 -4.30 6.94 8.01
N VAL A 68 -3.28 6.09 8.00
CA VAL A 68 -2.00 6.35 7.35
C VAL A 68 -1.85 5.40 6.18
N PHE A 69 -1.46 5.92 5.01
CA PHE A 69 -1.27 5.13 3.80
C PHE A 69 0.15 5.29 3.24
N ALA A 70 0.79 4.18 2.89
CA ALA A 70 2.07 4.17 2.19
C ALA A 70 2.25 2.91 1.33
N GLU A 71 3.32 2.86 0.52
CA GLU A 71 3.74 1.68 -0.22
C GLU A 71 4.98 1.07 0.41
N THR A 72 5.07 -0.25 0.51
CA THR A 72 6.27 -0.96 1.02
C THR A 72 7.53 -0.55 0.27
N ILE A 73 7.41 -0.50 -1.05
CA ILE A 73 8.41 0.07 -1.97
C ILE A 73 7.68 0.88 -3.03
N SER A 74 8.06 2.13 -3.18
CA SER A 74 7.31 3.10 -3.98
C SER A 74 7.53 2.94 -5.48
N ASN A 75 6.49 3.24 -6.26
CA ASN A 75 6.51 3.31 -7.71
C ASN A 75 6.35 4.78 -8.19
N PRO A 76 7.27 5.35 -8.99
CA PRO A 76 8.46 4.71 -9.56
C PRO A 76 9.73 4.86 -8.71
N ALA A 77 9.71 5.64 -7.65
CA ALA A 77 10.91 6.15 -6.98
C ALA A 77 11.79 5.09 -6.30
N GLY A 78 11.32 3.83 -6.14
CA GLY A 78 12.11 2.76 -5.51
C GLY A 78 12.41 2.99 -4.02
N VAL A 79 11.71 3.94 -3.38
CA VAL A 79 11.89 4.26 -1.96
C VAL A 79 11.34 3.14 -1.11
N VAL A 80 12.15 2.59 -0.22
CA VAL A 80 11.69 1.62 0.78
C VAL A 80 11.17 2.34 2.01
N LEU A 81 9.96 2.00 2.41
CA LEU A 81 9.31 2.57 3.59
C LEU A 81 9.99 2.08 4.87
N ASP A 82 10.26 2.98 5.80
CA ASP A 82 10.52 2.58 7.19
C ASP A 82 9.18 2.22 7.86
N ILE A 83 8.81 0.95 7.76
CA ILE A 83 7.50 0.44 8.20
C ILE A 83 7.32 0.67 9.70
N ASP A 84 8.34 0.38 10.52
CA ASP A 84 8.23 0.53 11.98
C ASP A 84 7.95 1.98 12.38
N LYS A 85 8.60 2.95 11.71
CA LYS A 85 8.37 4.37 11.94
C LYS A 85 6.92 4.76 11.66
N PHE A 86 6.38 4.33 10.52
CA PHE A 86 5.01 4.68 10.12
C PHE A 86 3.95 3.96 10.96
N VAL A 87 4.16 2.69 11.27
CA VAL A 87 3.27 1.92 12.19
C VAL A 87 3.22 2.57 13.57
N LYS A 88 4.39 2.90 14.13
CA LYS A 88 4.46 3.57 15.44
C LYS A 88 3.66 4.87 15.45
N LEU A 89 3.88 5.74 14.47
CA LEU A 89 3.18 7.02 14.37
C LEU A 89 1.65 6.81 14.19
N ALA A 90 1.23 5.90 13.32
CA ALA A 90 -0.18 5.60 13.12
C ALA A 90 -0.84 5.16 14.43
N HIS A 91 -0.24 4.21 15.14
CA HIS A 91 -0.79 3.67 16.39
C HIS A 91 -0.76 4.69 17.53
N GLU A 92 0.26 5.55 17.66
CA GLU A 92 0.31 6.65 18.62
C GLU A 92 -0.86 7.63 18.43
N HIS A 93 -1.32 7.79 17.19
CA HIS A 93 -2.50 8.59 16.86
C HIS A 93 -3.83 7.79 16.84
N GLY A 94 -3.80 6.52 17.21
CA GLY A 94 -4.99 5.65 17.26
C GLY A 94 -5.66 5.45 15.90
N VAL A 95 -4.85 5.31 14.84
CA VAL A 95 -5.34 5.06 13.48
C VAL A 95 -4.59 3.88 12.85
N PRO A 96 -5.24 3.11 11.94
CA PRO A 96 -4.60 1.98 11.28
C PRO A 96 -3.55 2.44 10.26
N MET A 97 -2.49 1.63 10.15
CA MET A 97 -1.53 1.71 9.06
C MET A 97 -1.97 0.83 7.90
N ILE A 98 -2.18 1.43 6.74
CA ILE A 98 -2.54 0.78 5.47
C ILE A 98 -1.31 0.78 4.57
N CYS A 99 -0.88 -0.39 4.11
CA CYS A 99 0.29 -0.51 3.27
C CYS A 99 -0.03 -1.21 1.94
N ASP A 100 0.27 -0.55 0.84
CA ASP A 100 0.25 -1.20 -0.48
C ASP A 100 1.54 -2.01 -0.66
N ASN A 101 1.39 -3.31 -0.77
CA ASN A 101 2.50 -4.26 -0.89
C ASN A 101 2.60 -4.87 -2.30
N THR A 102 2.13 -4.14 -3.31
CA THR A 102 2.06 -4.62 -4.69
C THR A 102 3.42 -4.99 -5.26
N PHE A 103 4.44 -4.15 -5.05
CA PHE A 103 5.77 -4.38 -5.63
C PHE A 103 6.58 -5.44 -4.90
N ALA A 104 6.58 -5.42 -3.58
CA ALA A 104 7.29 -6.42 -2.79
C ALA A 104 6.59 -7.79 -2.88
N THR A 105 5.29 -7.82 -2.99
CA THR A 105 4.44 -9.02 -2.85
C THR A 105 4.62 -9.70 -1.49
N PRO A 106 3.76 -10.64 -1.08
CA PRO A 106 3.96 -11.37 0.17
C PRO A 106 5.17 -12.34 0.13
N ILE A 107 5.82 -12.46 -1.03
CA ILE A 107 7.04 -13.28 -1.17
C ILE A 107 8.24 -12.55 -0.59
N ASN A 108 8.39 -11.26 -0.88
CA ASN A 108 9.53 -10.46 -0.42
C ASN A 108 9.26 -9.75 0.90
N CYS A 109 8.03 -9.25 1.12
CA CYS A 109 7.65 -8.55 2.33
C CYS A 109 6.30 -9.02 2.86
N ARG A 110 6.21 -9.22 4.17
CA ARG A 110 4.96 -9.48 4.90
C ARG A 110 4.74 -8.38 5.93
N PRO A 111 4.10 -7.27 5.55
CA PRO A 111 4.00 -6.08 6.39
C PRO A 111 3.34 -6.33 7.77
N PHE A 112 2.50 -7.36 7.90
CA PHE A 112 1.89 -7.73 9.18
C PHE A 112 2.92 -8.16 10.24
N GLU A 113 4.07 -8.70 9.83
CA GLU A 113 5.15 -9.08 10.75
C GLU A 113 5.81 -7.83 11.39
N PHE A 114 5.57 -6.65 10.83
CA PHE A 114 6.06 -5.36 11.28
C PHE A 114 4.93 -4.44 11.82
N GLY A 115 3.76 -5.00 12.11
CA GLY A 115 2.66 -4.30 12.77
C GLY A 115 1.72 -3.51 11.87
N VAL A 116 1.82 -3.63 10.55
CA VAL A 116 0.83 -3.05 9.62
C VAL A 116 -0.54 -3.70 9.85
N ASP A 117 -1.60 -2.91 9.79
CA ASP A 117 -2.95 -3.38 10.09
C ASP A 117 -3.68 -3.89 8.85
N ILE A 118 -3.56 -3.17 7.75
CA ILE A 118 -4.25 -3.48 6.50
C ILE A 118 -3.22 -3.46 5.37
N VAL A 119 -3.24 -4.51 4.54
CA VAL A 119 -2.39 -4.61 3.35
C VAL A 119 -3.24 -4.62 2.10
N THR A 120 -2.87 -3.82 1.11
CA THR A 120 -3.48 -3.82 -0.20
C THR A 120 -2.54 -4.35 -1.26
N HIS A 121 -3.11 -4.92 -2.31
CA HIS A 121 -2.38 -5.36 -3.49
C HIS A 121 -3.16 -5.00 -4.75
N SER A 122 -2.49 -4.42 -5.73
CA SER A 122 -2.97 -4.49 -7.11
C SER A 122 -2.67 -5.89 -7.65
N THR A 123 -3.66 -6.77 -7.65
CA THR A 123 -3.50 -8.13 -8.19
C THR A 123 -3.24 -8.12 -9.69
N THR A 124 -3.51 -7.01 -10.37
CA THR A 124 -3.17 -6.70 -11.77
C THR A 124 -1.68 -6.88 -12.09
N LYS A 125 -0.80 -6.79 -11.10
CA LYS A 125 0.66 -6.75 -11.29
C LYS A 125 1.27 -8.14 -11.14
N TYR A 126 2.20 -8.34 -10.22
CA TYR A 126 2.89 -9.62 -10.05
C TYR A 126 1.98 -10.80 -9.73
N MET A 127 0.84 -10.58 -9.05
CA MET A 127 -0.07 -11.67 -8.70
C MET A 127 -0.70 -12.31 -9.93
N ASP A 128 -1.24 -11.51 -10.86
CA ASP A 128 -1.64 -12.02 -12.19
C ASP A 128 -0.41 -12.44 -13.01
N GLY A 129 0.57 -11.55 -13.12
CA GLY A 129 1.88 -11.80 -13.74
C GLY A 129 1.87 -11.97 -15.26
N HIS A 130 0.71 -11.90 -15.91
CA HIS A 130 0.52 -12.19 -17.33
C HIS A 130 -0.18 -11.04 -18.08
N ALA A 131 -0.44 -9.92 -17.43
CA ALA A 131 -1.16 -8.77 -17.98
C ALA A 131 -2.56 -9.10 -18.52
N MET A 132 -3.21 -10.10 -17.95
CA MET A 132 -4.52 -10.60 -18.41
C MET A 132 -5.68 -10.16 -17.51
N ALA A 133 -5.44 -9.95 -16.20
CA ALA A 133 -6.48 -9.68 -15.24
C ALA A 133 -6.27 -8.34 -14.54
N LEU A 134 -7.36 -7.58 -14.37
CA LEU A 134 -7.41 -6.40 -13.51
C LEU A 134 -8.09 -6.77 -12.19
N GLY A 135 -7.48 -6.35 -11.07
CA GLY A 135 -8.07 -6.59 -9.78
C GLY A 135 -7.25 -6.03 -8.64
N GLY A 136 -7.81 -6.15 -7.45
CA GLY A 136 -7.18 -5.77 -6.19
C GLY A 136 -7.54 -6.74 -5.08
N ALA A 137 -6.75 -6.73 -4.03
CA ALA A 137 -7.01 -7.48 -2.81
C ALA A 137 -6.75 -6.59 -1.60
N ILE A 138 -7.62 -6.72 -0.61
CA ILE A 138 -7.46 -6.15 0.73
C ILE A 138 -7.28 -7.30 1.69
N VAL A 139 -6.26 -7.23 2.53
CA VAL A 139 -5.99 -8.21 3.58
C VAL A 139 -5.94 -7.46 4.90
N ASP A 140 -6.75 -7.90 5.86
CA ASP A 140 -6.84 -7.34 7.18
C ASP A 140 -6.10 -8.25 8.17
N SER A 141 -5.23 -7.69 8.99
CA SER A 141 -4.55 -8.44 10.06
C SER A 141 -5.52 -8.89 11.16
N GLY A 142 -6.60 -8.14 11.35
CA GLY A 142 -7.54 -8.29 12.46
C GLY A 142 -6.92 -7.94 13.82
N ASN A 143 -5.83 -7.18 13.86
CA ASN A 143 -5.12 -6.85 15.10
C ASN A 143 -5.33 -5.41 15.56
N PHE A 144 -5.82 -4.51 14.68
CA PHE A 144 -6.14 -3.15 15.10
C PHE A 144 -7.35 -3.15 16.08
N ASP A 145 -7.18 -2.49 17.21
CA ASP A 145 -8.24 -2.40 18.23
C ASP A 145 -9.20 -1.25 17.93
N TRP A 146 -10.21 -1.54 17.11
CA TRP A 146 -11.25 -0.58 16.73
C TRP A 146 -12.05 -0.07 17.92
N ASP A 147 -12.29 -0.91 18.93
CA ASP A 147 -13.09 -0.55 20.10
C ASP A 147 -12.32 0.41 21.02
N ALA A 148 -10.99 0.29 21.11
CA ALA A 148 -10.15 1.25 21.83
C ALA A 148 -10.19 2.67 21.22
N HIS A 149 -10.56 2.78 19.94
CA HIS A 149 -10.65 4.03 19.20
C HIS A 149 -12.06 4.25 18.62
N ALA A 150 -13.08 3.84 19.37
CA ALA A 150 -14.49 3.84 18.94
C ALA A 150 -15.00 5.23 18.52
N ASP A 151 -14.50 6.30 19.13
CA ASP A 151 -14.80 7.69 18.80
C ASP A 151 -14.36 8.06 17.37
N LYS A 152 -13.29 7.44 16.89
CA LYS A 152 -12.78 7.63 15.52
C LYS A 152 -13.49 6.74 14.50
N PHE A 153 -13.96 5.56 14.90
CA PHE A 153 -14.50 4.55 13.98
C PHE A 153 -15.94 4.13 14.34
N PRO A 154 -16.88 5.10 14.41
CA PRO A 154 -18.28 4.78 14.76
C PRO A 154 -18.91 3.80 13.76
N GLY A 155 -18.53 3.84 12.48
CA GLY A 155 -19.03 2.92 11.46
C GLY A 155 -18.76 1.44 11.72
N LEU A 156 -17.80 1.10 12.61
CA LEU A 156 -17.50 -0.29 13.02
C LEU A 156 -18.01 -0.60 14.42
N THR A 157 -18.11 0.41 15.29
CA THR A 157 -18.31 0.27 16.74
C THR A 157 -19.71 0.65 17.21
N THR A 158 -20.55 1.21 16.33
CA THR A 158 -21.95 1.53 16.61
C THR A 158 -22.91 0.75 15.70
N PRO A 159 -24.23 0.70 16.02
CA PRO A 159 -25.20 0.01 15.18
C PRO A 159 -25.24 0.57 13.76
N ASP A 160 -25.03 -0.28 12.75
CA ASP A 160 -25.06 0.06 11.34
C ASP A 160 -26.46 -0.15 10.76
N GLU A 161 -27.12 0.93 10.33
CA GLU A 161 -28.47 0.89 9.74
C GLU A 161 -28.50 0.10 8.43
N SER A 162 -27.42 0.14 7.62
CA SER A 162 -27.34 -0.57 6.34
C SER A 162 -27.24 -2.08 6.51
N TYR A 163 -26.91 -2.56 7.72
CA TYR A 163 -26.75 -3.98 8.03
C TYR A 163 -27.53 -4.41 9.28
N HIS A 164 -28.82 -4.02 9.33
CA HIS A 164 -29.79 -4.43 10.35
C HIS A 164 -29.40 -4.05 11.81
N GLY A 165 -28.71 -2.94 11.99
CA GLY A 165 -28.30 -2.49 13.33
C GLY A 165 -27.14 -3.29 13.93
N VAL A 166 -26.37 -3.99 13.11
CA VAL A 166 -25.20 -4.75 13.57
C VAL A 166 -24.08 -3.81 14.01
N ILE A 167 -23.45 -4.11 15.12
CA ILE A 167 -22.16 -3.55 15.54
C ILE A 167 -21.09 -4.53 15.07
N TYR A 168 -20.28 -4.12 14.10
CA TYR A 168 -19.33 -5.02 13.42
C TYR A 168 -18.29 -5.60 14.37
N THR A 169 -17.71 -4.77 15.25
CA THR A 169 -16.69 -5.23 16.22
C THR A 169 -17.26 -6.28 17.17
N GLN A 170 -18.47 -6.08 17.67
CA GLN A 170 -19.12 -7.02 18.59
C GLN A 170 -19.50 -8.35 17.92
N LYS A 171 -20.00 -8.28 16.68
CA LYS A 171 -20.51 -9.48 15.99
C LYS A 171 -19.40 -10.29 15.31
N PHE A 172 -18.41 -9.63 14.74
CA PHE A 172 -17.40 -10.26 13.88
C PHE A 172 -15.98 -10.23 14.49
N GLY A 173 -15.76 -9.50 15.59
CA GLY A 173 -14.48 -9.41 16.27
C GLY A 173 -13.36 -9.00 15.31
N LYS A 174 -12.32 -9.81 15.23
CA LYS A 174 -11.16 -9.58 14.34
C LYS A 174 -11.49 -9.48 12.84
N LYS A 175 -12.68 -9.86 12.43
CA LYS A 175 -13.13 -9.76 11.03
C LYS A 175 -14.06 -8.56 10.78
N ALA A 176 -14.20 -7.66 11.75
CA ALA A 176 -15.13 -6.53 11.67
C ALA A 176 -14.88 -5.69 10.41
N TYR A 177 -13.66 -5.24 10.21
CA TYR A 177 -13.27 -4.40 9.09
C TYR A 177 -13.52 -5.07 7.74
N ILE A 178 -12.96 -6.27 7.51
CA ILE A 178 -13.09 -6.96 6.23
C ILE A 178 -14.54 -7.40 5.94
N THR A 179 -15.32 -7.65 6.99
CA THR A 179 -16.75 -7.95 6.83
C THR A 179 -17.52 -6.72 6.38
N LYS A 180 -17.27 -5.55 6.97
CA LYS A 180 -17.88 -4.28 6.54
C LYS A 180 -17.50 -3.97 5.10
N ALA A 181 -16.22 -4.03 4.76
CA ALA A 181 -15.70 -3.85 3.41
C ALA A 181 -16.47 -4.69 2.38
N THR A 182 -16.71 -5.95 2.70
CA THR A 182 -17.39 -6.89 1.81
C THR A 182 -18.90 -6.73 1.81
N ALA A 183 -19.51 -6.68 3.00
CA ALA A 183 -20.97 -6.75 3.15
C ALA A 183 -21.66 -5.43 2.84
N GLN A 184 -20.97 -4.30 2.95
CA GLN A 184 -21.51 -2.97 2.67
C GLN A 184 -20.87 -2.36 1.43
N LEU A 185 -19.60 -2.01 1.47
CA LEU A 185 -19.00 -1.20 0.42
C LEU A 185 -18.87 -1.94 -0.92
N MET A 186 -18.36 -3.15 -0.91
CA MET A 186 -18.27 -3.95 -2.14
C MET A 186 -19.66 -4.24 -2.71
N ARG A 187 -20.64 -4.56 -1.86
CA ARG A 187 -22.03 -4.80 -2.27
C ARG A 187 -22.64 -3.55 -2.90
N ASP A 188 -22.50 -2.39 -2.24
CA ASP A 188 -23.23 -1.18 -2.62
C ASP A 188 -22.53 -0.40 -3.75
N MET A 189 -21.18 -0.42 -3.79
CA MET A 189 -20.38 0.30 -4.77
C MET A 189 -19.90 -0.57 -5.94
N GLY A 190 -20.04 -1.89 -5.85
CA GLY A 190 -19.77 -2.81 -6.94
C GLY A 190 -18.28 -2.98 -7.28
N ALA A 191 -17.36 -2.64 -6.38
CA ALA A 191 -15.92 -2.77 -6.60
C ALA A 191 -15.44 -4.23 -6.46
N CYS A 192 -16.11 -5.17 -7.12
CA CYS A 192 -15.76 -6.59 -7.10
C CYS A 192 -15.03 -7.02 -8.37
N GLN A 193 -14.10 -7.95 -8.21
CA GLN A 193 -13.38 -8.57 -9.33
C GLN A 193 -14.32 -9.55 -10.06
N SER A 194 -14.25 -9.60 -11.39
CA SER A 194 -15.00 -10.61 -12.13
C SER A 194 -14.52 -12.02 -11.80
N PRO A 195 -15.40 -13.04 -11.83
CA PRO A 195 -14.98 -14.43 -11.60
C PRO A 195 -13.88 -14.90 -12.53
N GLN A 196 -13.89 -14.47 -13.79
CA GLN A 196 -12.83 -14.78 -14.77
C GLN A 196 -11.49 -14.19 -14.34
N ASN A 197 -11.46 -12.92 -13.92
CA ASN A 197 -10.22 -12.29 -13.46
C ASN A 197 -9.72 -12.93 -12.15
N ALA A 198 -10.62 -13.33 -11.25
CA ALA A 198 -10.26 -14.06 -10.03
C ALA A 198 -9.62 -15.41 -10.36
N PHE A 199 -10.17 -16.13 -11.32
CA PHE A 199 -9.59 -17.41 -11.80
C PHE A 199 -8.20 -17.19 -12.38
N LEU A 200 -8.00 -16.22 -13.28
CA LEU A 200 -6.70 -15.92 -13.87
C LEU A 200 -5.67 -15.48 -12.80
N THR A 201 -6.09 -14.68 -11.84
CA THR A 201 -5.23 -14.31 -10.70
C THR A 201 -4.80 -15.56 -9.90
N ASN A 202 -5.71 -16.49 -9.63
CA ASN A 202 -5.36 -17.74 -8.94
C ASN A 202 -4.34 -18.56 -9.71
N VAL A 203 -4.46 -18.67 -11.04
CA VAL A 203 -3.45 -19.33 -11.88
C VAL A 203 -2.10 -18.62 -11.77
N GLY A 204 -2.10 -17.28 -11.80
CA GLY A 204 -0.89 -16.48 -11.62
C GLY A 204 -0.21 -16.69 -10.26
N LEU A 205 -1.00 -16.84 -9.19
CA LEU A 205 -0.49 -17.07 -7.83
C LEU A 205 0.29 -18.39 -7.68
N GLU A 206 -0.04 -19.42 -8.45
CA GLU A 206 0.67 -20.71 -8.39
C GLU A 206 2.17 -20.60 -8.66
N THR A 207 2.57 -19.65 -9.51
CA THR A 207 3.98 -19.43 -9.88
C THR A 207 4.56 -18.13 -9.30
N LEU A 208 3.83 -17.41 -8.48
CA LEU A 208 4.23 -16.10 -7.97
C LEU A 208 5.62 -16.12 -7.34
N HIS A 209 5.87 -17.08 -6.45
CA HIS A 209 7.14 -17.21 -5.73
C HIS A 209 8.34 -17.41 -6.68
N LEU A 210 8.19 -18.24 -7.72
CA LEU A 210 9.24 -18.48 -8.72
C LEU A 210 9.51 -17.23 -9.57
N ARG A 211 8.44 -16.53 -9.98
CA ARG A 211 8.55 -15.34 -10.81
C ARG A 211 9.15 -14.17 -10.06
N VAL A 212 8.70 -13.90 -8.85
CA VAL A 212 9.19 -12.77 -8.04
C VAL A 212 10.67 -12.95 -7.70
N GLU A 213 11.08 -14.14 -7.27
CA GLU A 213 12.49 -14.44 -7.04
C GLU A 213 13.34 -14.19 -8.30
N ARG A 214 12.88 -14.67 -9.45
CA ARG A 214 13.60 -14.45 -10.72
C ARG A 214 13.62 -12.99 -11.13
N HIS A 215 12.53 -12.25 -10.96
CA HIS A 215 12.48 -10.82 -11.26
C HIS A 215 13.47 -10.03 -10.41
N CYS A 216 13.55 -10.29 -9.10
CA CYS A 216 14.49 -9.62 -8.21
C CYS A 216 15.94 -9.90 -8.60
N ARG A 217 16.30 -11.17 -8.81
CA ARG A 217 17.66 -11.55 -9.27
C ARG A 217 18.05 -10.94 -10.61
N ASN A 218 17.09 -10.84 -11.54
CA ASN A 218 17.35 -10.20 -12.83
C ASN A 218 17.51 -8.69 -12.67
N ALA A 219 16.66 -8.03 -11.87
CA ALA A 219 16.73 -6.60 -11.63
C ALA A 219 18.05 -6.19 -10.97
N GLU A 220 18.52 -6.95 -9.98
CA GLU A 220 19.81 -6.76 -9.33
C GLU A 220 20.96 -6.79 -10.33
N LYS A 221 21.05 -7.84 -11.15
CA LYS A 221 22.09 -7.95 -12.18
C LYS A 221 22.03 -6.84 -13.22
N VAL A 222 20.82 -6.44 -13.62
CA VAL A 222 20.63 -5.32 -14.55
C VAL A 222 21.06 -4.02 -13.89
N ALA A 223 20.68 -3.77 -12.63
CA ALA A 223 21.07 -2.57 -11.90
C ALA A 223 22.59 -2.48 -11.71
N GLU A 224 23.26 -3.59 -11.36
CA GLU A 224 24.73 -3.67 -11.28
C GLU A 224 25.40 -3.38 -12.63
N PHE A 225 24.89 -3.95 -13.72
CA PHE A 225 25.39 -3.69 -15.07
C PHE A 225 25.24 -2.22 -15.45
N LEU A 226 24.03 -1.66 -15.25
CA LEU A 226 23.71 -0.28 -15.61
C LEU A 226 24.53 0.73 -14.79
N LYS A 227 24.75 0.46 -13.50
CA LYS A 227 25.56 1.30 -12.62
C LYS A 227 26.99 1.51 -13.15
N ASN A 228 27.54 0.52 -13.84
CA ASN A 228 28.89 0.57 -14.40
C ASN A 228 28.89 0.96 -15.89
N HIS A 229 27.74 1.29 -16.48
CA HIS A 229 27.64 1.60 -17.90
C HIS A 229 27.98 3.07 -18.18
N PRO A 230 28.89 3.38 -19.16
CA PRO A 230 29.42 4.74 -19.37
C PRO A 230 28.36 5.78 -19.80
N LYS A 231 27.20 5.36 -20.30
CA LYS A 231 26.08 6.23 -20.69
C LYS A 231 25.04 6.41 -19.59
N VAL A 232 25.19 5.79 -18.42
CA VAL A 232 24.26 5.89 -17.30
C VAL A 232 24.86 6.78 -16.23
N ALA A 233 24.17 7.86 -15.90
CA ALA A 233 24.60 8.80 -14.88
C ALA A 233 24.37 8.28 -13.48
N TRP A 234 23.24 7.63 -13.25
CA TRP A 234 22.91 7.00 -11.97
C TRP A 234 21.87 5.89 -12.13
N VAL A 235 21.86 4.97 -11.18
CA VAL A 235 20.86 3.90 -11.02
C VAL A 235 20.35 3.91 -9.59
N GLU A 236 19.02 3.87 -9.42
CA GLU A 236 18.37 3.70 -8.13
C GLU A 236 17.73 2.31 -8.09
N TYR A 237 18.22 1.47 -7.20
CA TYR A 237 17.69 0.15 -6.89
C TYR A 237 18.00 -0.19 -5.43
N ALA A 238 16.99 -0.41 -4.63
CA ALA A 238 17.14 -0.57 -3.18
C ALA A 238 17.99 -1.81 -2.77
N GLY A 239 18.14 -2.80 -3.65
CA GLY A 239 19.01 -3.96 -3.44
C GLY A 239 20.50 -3.68 -3.60
N LEU A 240 20.92 -2.56 -4.20
CA LEU A 240 22.33 -2.21 -4.33
C LEU A 240 22.92 -1.79 -2.97
N ALA A 241 24.11 -2.27 -2.66
CA ALA A 241 24.78 -2.05 -1.36
C ALA A 241 25.05 -0.56 -1.02
N ASP A 242 25.10 0.31 -2.02
CA ASP A 242 25.28 1.76 -1.86
C ASP A 242 23.96 2.54 -1.92
N SER A 243 22.83 1.88 -2.12
CA SER A 243 21.52 2.54 -2.02
C SER A 243 21.29 3.00 -0.57
N LYS A 244 20.78 4.22 -0.43
CA LYS A 244 20.41 4.75 0.90
C LYS A 244 19.29 3.92 1.56
N TYR A 245 18.58 3.12 0.79
CA TYR A 245 17.50 2.24 1.26
C TYR A 245 17.96 0.79 1.51
N HIS A 246 19.23 0.47 1.27
CA HIS A 246 19.72 -0.92 1.37
C HIS A 246 19.44 -1.54 2.73
N ALA A 247 19.73 -0.84 3.81
CA ALA A 247 19.49 -1.33 5.17
C ALA A 247 18.01 -1.60 5.47
N LEU A 248 17.09 -0.75 4.98
CA LEU A 248 15.65 -0.98 5.10
C LEU A 248 15.21 -2.15 4.21
N ALA A 249 15.79 -2.27 3.02
CA ALA A 249 15.53 -3.38 2.11
C ALA A 249 15.94 -4.72 2.73
N GLU A 250 17.13 -4.82 3.31
CA GLU A 250 17.57 -6.02 4.03
C GLU A 250 16.68 -6.36 5.21
N LYS A 251 16.22 -5.34 5.96
CA LYS A 251 15.36 -5.53 7.12
C LYS A 251 13.98 -6.07 6.76
N TYR A 252 13.32 -5.48 5.78
CA TYR A 252 11.92 -5.78 5.45
C TYR A 252 11.75 -6.77 4.30
N MET A 253 12.76 -6.88 3.43
CA MET A 253 12.74 -7.67 2.19
C MET A 253 14.05 -8.46 1.98
N PRO A 254 14.46 -9.31 2.93
CA PRO A 254 15.77 -9.98 2.87
C PRO A 254 15.94 -10.95 1.69
N ASN A 255 14.84 -11.33 1.03
CA ASN A 255 14.85 -12.26 -0.11
C ASN A 255 14.84 -11.56 -1.48
N GLY A 256 14.90 -10.22 -1.50
CA GLY A 256 14.84 -9.40 -2.69
C GLY A 256 13.79 -8.29 -2.59
N THR A 257 13.97 -7.21 -3.33
CA THR A 257 13.12 -6.02 -3.24
C THR A 257 11.97 -6.04 -4.26
N CYS A 258 12.28 -5.81 -5.51
CA CYS A 258 11.33 -5.82 -6.62
C CYS A 258 12.05 -6.01 -7.97
N GLY A 259 11.28 -6.12 -9.04
CA GLY A 259 11.80 -6.23 -10.40
C GLY A 259 11.93 -4.89 -11.15
N VAL A 260 12.07 -3.76 -10.44
CA VAL A 260 12.09 -2.41 -11.02
C VAL A 260 13.29 -1.64 -10.50
N CYS A 261 14.05 -1.03 -11.39
CA CYS A 261 15.07 -0.03 -11.07
C CYS A 261 14.81 1.25 -11.87
N LEU A 262 15.29 2.36 -11.35
CA LEU A 262 15.31 3.65 -12.05
C LEU A 262 16.73 3.94 -12.53
N LEU A 263 16.83 4.57 -13.67
CA LEU A 263 18.12 5.07 -14.19
C LEU A 263 17.92 6.43 -14.84
N TYR A 264 19.01 7.17 -14.93
CA TYR A 264 19.11 8.38 -15.74
C TYR A 264 20.33 8.27 -16.66
N THR A 265 20.16 8.61 -17.94
CA THR A 265 21.24 8.62 -18.92
C THR A 265 21.86 10.00 -19.03
N SER A 266 23.17 10.08 -19.31
CA SER A 266 23.88 11.35 -19.46
C SER A 266 23.42 12.16 -20.67
N ASP A 267 22.81 11.50 -21.67
CA ASP A 267 22.40 12.15 -22.94
C ASP A 267 20.92 12.57 -22.96
N ALA A 268 20.15 12.30 -21.89
CA ALA A 268 18.72 12.64 -21.83
C ALA A 268 18.43 14.16 -21.73
N ALA A 269 19.46 14.98 -21.54
CA ALA A 269 19.35 16.44 -21.49
C ALA A 269 19.35 17.13 -22.89
N ASP A 270 19.64 16.39 -23.97
CA ASP A 270 19.74 16.92 -25.31
C ASP A 270 18.51 16.64 -26.20
N GLU A 271 17.44 16.02 -25.66
CA GLU A 271 16.22 15.67 -26.40
C GLU A 271 14.99 16.53 -26.01
N GLU A 272 15.18 17.79 -25.57
CA GLU A 272 14.10 18.78 -25.48
C GLU A 272 13.99 19.65 -26.74
#